data_813bdf1a5a05b13ac9b3cdded0be7850
#
_entry.id   813bdf1a5a05b13ac9b3cdded0be7850
#
_cell.length_a   1.000
_cell.length_b   1.000
_cell.length_c   1.000
_cell.angle_alpha   90.00
_cell.angle_beta   90.00
_cell.angle_gamma   90.00
#
_symmetry.space_group_name_H-M   'P 1'
#
loop_
_entity.id
_entity.type
_entity.pdbx_description
1 polymer ?
#
loop_
_entity_poly.entity_id
_entity_poly.type
_entity_poly.pdbx_seq_one_letter_code
_entity_poly.pdbx_strand_id
1 'polypeptide(L)'
;MNNGISIRPSKDIRNNYAQISALTRSNPVAITVNGKEDTVLLSHEDYRAQQNYISELEAKLAVYTHLAQAMDDVKLGRVQNADDAFDDVIAELESLDL
;
A
#
# COMPACT_ATOMS: atom_id res chain seq x y z
N MET A 1 -19.46 0.36 10.89
CA MET A 1 -18.81 -0.08 9.69
C MET A 1 -18.12 -1.41 9.85
N ASN A 2 -18.29 -2.26 8.93
CA ASN A 2 -17.71 -3.58 9.02
C ASN A 2 -16.37 -3.64 8.31
N ASN A 3 -15.29 -3.69 9.07
CA ASN A 3 -13.95 -3.88 8.54
C ASN A 3 -13.53 -5.34 8.58
N GLY A 4 -14.51 -6.21 8.84
CA GLY A 4 -14.21 -7.59 9.01
C GLY A 4 -13.84 -8.28 7.72
N ILE A 5 -13.23 -9.42 7.86
CA ILE A 5 -12.97 -10.34 6.77
C ILE A 5 -14.02 -11.42 6.84
N SER A 6 -14.62 -11.76 5.71
CA SER A 6 -15.49 -12.93 5.61
C SER A 6 -14.62 -14.17 5.63
N ILE A 7 -15.08 -15.21 6.32
CA ILE A 7 -14.32 -16.45 6.46
C ILE A 7 -15.10 -17.57 5.79
N ARG A 8 -14.46 -18.29 4.87
CA ARG A 8 -15.09 -19.38 4.12
C ARG A 8 -14.13 -20.56 3.99
N PRO A 9 -14.63 -21.79 4.05
CA PRO A 9 -13.77 -22.95 3.87
C PRO A 9 -13.33 -23.10 2.41
N SER A 10 -12.20 -23.75 2.22
CA SER A 10 -11.62 -23.92 0.88
C SER A 10 -12.53 -24.65 -0.09
N LYS A 11 -13.37 -25.55 0.39
CA LYS A 11 -14.29 -26.27 -0.48
C LYS A 11 -15.28 -25.33 -1.19
N ASP A 12 -15.57 -24.18 -0.61
CA ASP A 12 -16.47 -23.20 -1.22
C ASP A 12 -15.90 -22.56 -2.47
N ILE A 13 -14.58 -22.55 -2.61
CA ILE A 13 -13.98 -22.07 -3.85
C ILE A 13 -14.44 -22.92 -5.04
N ARG A 14 -14.54 -24.21 -4.83
CA ARG A 14 -15.00 -25.12 -5.88
C ARG A 14 -16.51 -25.09 -6.04
N ASN A 15 -17.23 -25.08 -4.93
CA ASN A 15 -18.67 -25.31 -4.95
C ASN A 15 -19.49 -24.03 -5.04
N ASN A 16 -18.97 -22.94 -4.49
CA ASN A 16 -19.69 -21.67 -4.35
C ASN A 16 -18.84 -20.48 -4.75
N TYR A 17 -18.02 -20.64 -5.77
CA TYR A 17 -17.11 -19.58 -6.20
C TYR A 17 -17.81 -18.27 -6.49
N ALA A 18 -18.97 -18.33 -7.18
CA ALA A 18 -19.71 -17.12 -7.54
C ALA A 18 -20.10 -16.32 -6.29
N GLN A 19 -20.51 -17.02 -5.23
CA GLN A 19 -20.87 -16.38 -3.97
C GLN A 19 -19.65 -15.76 -3.31
N ILE A 20 -18.52 -16.48 -3.30
CA ILE A 20 -17.28 -15.96 -2.72
C ILE A 20 -16.80 -14.75 -3.50
N SER A 21 -16.85 -14.81 -4.82
CA SER A 21 -16.48 -13.70 -5.68
C SER A 21 -17.30 -12.46 -5.37
N ALA A 22 -18.61 -12.63 -5.17
CA ALA A 22 -19.49 -11.53 -4.82
C ALA A 22 -19.12 -10.94 -3.45
N LEU A 23 -18.75 -11.77 -2.48
CA LEU A 23 -18.33 -11.29 -1.17
C LEU A 23 -17.07 -10.44 -1.22
N THR A 24 -16.16 -10.74 -2.14
CA THR A 24 -14.91 -9.98 -2.25
C THR A 24 -15.13 -8.53 -2.62
N ARG A 25 -16.28 -8.19 -3.17
CA ARG A 25 -16.58 -6.81 -3.54
C ARG A 25 -16.88 -5.94 -2.34
N SER A 26 -17.27 -6.56 -1.23
CA SER A 26 -17.53 -5.85 0.01
C SER A 26 -16.35 -5.90 0.97
N ASN A 27 -15.71 -7.07 1.08
CA ASN A 27 -14.63 -7.31 2.03
C ASN A 27 -13.70 -8.39 1.49
N PRO A 28 -12.43 -8.41 1.92
CA PRO A 28 -11.59 -9.56 1.66
C PRO A 28 -12.22 -10.83 2.23
N VAL A 29 -11.94 -11.94 1.59
CA VAL A 29 -12.45 -13.26 2.04
C VAL A 29 -11.27 -14.14 2.40
N ALA A 30 -11.19 -14.52 3.69
CA ALA A 30 -10.20 -15.45 4.15
C ALA A 30 -10.65 -16.88 3.85
N ILE A 31 -9.80 -17.62 3.20
CA ILE A 31 -10.09 -19.03 2.87
C ILE A 31 -9.36 -19.89 3.88
N THR A 32 -10.09 -20.81 4.49
CA THR A 32 -9.52 -21.66 5.53
C THR A 32 -9.37 -23.08 5.02
N VAL A 33 -8.35 -23.74 5.54
CA VAL A 33 -8.13 -25.17 5.34
C VAL A 33 -8.04 -25.80 6.73
N ASN A 34 -8.90 -26.77 7.00
CA ASN A 34 -8.98 -27.41 8.30
C ASN A 34 -9.15 -26.40 9.45
N GLY A 35 -9.96 -25.38 9.20
CA GLY A 35 -10.26 -24.37 10.19
C GLY A 35 -9.19 -23.31 10.39
N LYS A 36 -8.09 -23.37 9.65
CA LYS A 36 -7.01 -22.40 9.74
C LYS A 36 -6.96 -21.54 8.50
N GLU A 37 -6.71 -20.25 8.67
CA GLU A 37 -6.58 -19.34 7.56
C GLU A 37 -5.39 -19.73 6.70
N ASP A 38 -5.62 -19.84 5.40
CA ASP A 38 -4.62 -20.28 4.44
C ASP A 38 -4.35 -19.21 3.38
N THR A 39 -5.41 -18.67 2.79
CA THR A 39 -5.29 -17.66 1.72
C THR A 39 -6.33 -16.58 1.93
N VAL A 40 -6.13 -15.47 1.24
CA VAL A 40 -7.08 -14.36 1.24
C VAL A 40 -7.41 -14.03 -0.20
N LEU A 41 -8.71 -13.90 -0.50
CA LEU A 41 -9.20 -13.49 -1.80
C LEU A 41 -9.63 -12.04 -1.77
N LEU A 42 -9.23 -11.31 -2.77
CA LEU A 42 -9.61 -9.91 -2.96
C LEU A 42 -10.25 -9.77 -4.33
N SER A 43 -11.11 -8.75 -4.47
CA SER A 43 -11.52 -8.35 -5.81
C SER A 43 -10.31 -7.77 -6.54
N HIS A 44 -10.37 -7.81 -7.87
CA HIS A 44 -9.31 -7.22 -8.70
C HIS A 44 -9.15 -5.72 -8.40
N GLU A 45 -10.27 -5.04 -8.19
CA GLU A 45 -10.25 -3.61 -7.88
C GLU A 45 -9.57 -3.33 -6.55
N ASP A 46 -9.88 -4.12 -5.53
CA ASP A 46 -9.25 -3.96 -4.21
C ASP A 46 -7.77 -4.26 -4.26
N TYR A 47 -7.40 -5.29 -5.01
CA TYR A 47 -5.98 -5.62 -5.18
C TYR A 47 -5.23 -4.45 -5.83
N ARG A 48 -5.79 -3.88 -6.90
CA ARG A 48 -5.17 -2.73 -7.57
C ARG A 48 -5.06 -1.53 -6.65
N ALA A 49 -6.11 -1.27 -5.89
CA ALA A 49 -6.10 -0.15 -4.95
C ALA A 49 -5.00 -0.32 -3.92
N GLN A 50 -4.81 -1.53 -3.41
CA GLN A 50 -3.73 -1.83 -2.47
C GLN A 50 -2.36 -1.63 -3.10
N GLN A 51 -2.17 -2.09 -4.34
CA GLN A 51 -0.89 -1.93 -5.01
C GLN A 51 -0.58 -0.46 -5.28
N ASN A 52 -1.57 0.32 -5.65
CA ASN A 52 -1.40 1.76 -5.84
C ASN A 52 -1.05 2.44 -4.52
N TYR A 53 -1.70 2.05 -3.43
CA TYR A 53 -1.43 2.61 -2.12
C TYR A 53 0.00 2.30 -1.66
N ILE A 54 0.44 1.06 -1.88
CA ILE A 54 1.82 0.66 -1.57
C ILE A 54 2.81 1.50 -2.37
N SER A 55 2.56 1.70 -3.66
CA SER A 55 3.42 2.51 -4.51
C SER A 55 3.51 3.94 -4.03
N GLU A 56 2.38 4.51 -3.60
CA GLU A 56 2.35 5.86 -3.04
C GLU A 56 3.17 5.95 -1.77
N LEU A 57 3.03 4.96 -0.89
CA LEU A 57 3.80 4.93 0.36
C LEU A 57 5.30 4.82 0.08
N GLU A 58 5.69 4.00 -0.89
CA GLU A 58 7.08 3.86 -1.27
C GLU A 58 7.64 5.17 -1.82
N ALA A 59 6.86 5.88 -2.64
CA ALA A 59 7.26 7.17 -3.17
C ALA A 59 7.45 8.20 -2.05
N LYS A 60 6.52 8.24 -1.10
CA LYS A 60 6.63 9.14 0.05
C LYS A 60 7.88 8.83 0.88
N LEU A 61 8.14 7.55 1.10
CA LEU A 61 9.29 7.13 1.85
C LEU A 61 10.58 7.57 1.18
N ALA A 62 10.66 7.45 -0.14
CA ALA A 62 11.82 7.90 -0.90
C ALA A 62 12.04 9.41 -0.74
N VAL A 63 10.96 10.19 -0.80
CA VAL A 63 11.04 11.64 -0.62
C VAL A 63 11.52 11.98 0.78
N TYR A 64 10.98 11.33 1.81
CA TYR A 64 11.43 11.59 3.18
C TYR A 64 12.89 11.20 3.39
N THR A 65 13.34 10.15 2.74
CA THR A 65 14.75 9.75 2.80
C THR A 65 15.64 10.82 2.17
N HIS A 66 15.24 11.38 1.02
CA HIS A 66 15.97 12.47 0.38
C HIS A 66 16.00 13.70 1.26
N LEU A 67 14.89 14.02 1.91
CA LEU A 67 14.85 15.17 2.81
C LEU A 67 15.78 14.97 3.99
N ALA A 68 15.79 13.81 4.59
CA ALA A 68 16.69 13.52 5.71
C ALA A 68 18.16 13.65 5.30
N GLN A 69 18.50 13.16 4.10
CA GLN A 69 19.85 13.29 3.57
C GLN A 69 20.22 14.75 3.34
N ALA A 70 19.31 15.52 2.74
CA ALA A 70 19.54 16.94 2.50
C ALA A 70 19.78 17.70 3.81
N MET A 71 18.99 17.38 4.83
CA MET A 71 19.16 18.01 6.15
C MET A 71 20.48 17.65 6.79
N ASP A 72 20.90 16.40 6.69
CA ASP A 72 22.20 15.96 7.18
C ASP A 72 23.34 16.66 6.46
N ASP A 73 23.25 16.76 5.14
CA ASP A 73 24.28 17.42 4.35
C ASP A 73 24.42 18.90 4.72
N VAL A 74 23.31 19.57 4.94
CA VAL A 74 23.32 20.96 5.39
C VAL A 74 23.96 21.06 6.76
N LYS A 75 23.59 20.17 7.68
CA LYS A 75 24.10 20.15 9.05
C LYS A 75 25.61 19.89 9.08
N LEU A 76 26.10 19.05 8.17
CA LEU A 76 27.50 18.70 8.09
C LEU A 76 28.30 19.63 7.19
N GLY A 77 27.66 20.61 6.57
CA GLY A 77 28.31 21.54 5.67
C GLY A 77 28.73 20.96 4.34
N ARG A 78 28.11 19.86 3.92
CA ARG A 78 28.48 19.18 2.67
C ARG A 78 27.79 19.77 1.44
N VAL A 79 26.69 20.47 1.65
CA VAL A 79 25.94 21.08 0.57
C VAL A 79 26.34 22.54 0.47
N GLN A 80 26.87 22.94 -0.69
CA GLN A 80 27.27 24.33 -0.88
C GLN A 80 26.08 25.25 -1.05
N ASN A 81 24.97 24.72 -1.57
CA ASN A 81 23.75 25.48 -1.74
C ASN A 81 22.58 24.69 -1.15
N ALA A 82 22.29 24.96 0.12
CA ALA A 82 21.22 24.29 0.83
C ALA A 82 19.84 24.59 0.21
N ASP A 83 19.67 25.82 -0.32
CA ASP A 83 18.39 26.19 -0.90
C ASP A 83 18.05 25.33 -2.11
N ASP A 84 19.03 25.03 -2.95
CA ASP A 84 18.80 24.15 -4.11
C ASP A 84 18.41 22.74 -3.67
N ALA A 85 19.04 22.23 -2.62
CA ALA A 85 18.71 20.89 -2.11
C ALA A 85 17.27 20.85 -1.60
N PHE A 86 16.83 21.88 -0.88
CA PHE A 86 15.46 21.96 -0.41
C PHE A 86 14.47 22.14 -1.55
N ASP A 87 14.81 22.95 -2.54
CA ASP A 87 13.95 23.16 -3.69
C ASP A 87 13.71 21.86 -4.44
N ASP A 88 14.74 21.03 -4.60
CA ASP A 88 14.60 19.73 -5.26
C ASP A 88 13.66 18.81 -4.49
N VAL A 89 13.77 18.77 -3.18
CA VAL A 89 12.90 17.95 -2.34
C VAL A 89 11.47 18.45 -2.39
N ILE A 90 11.27 19.77 -2.34
CA ILE A 90 9.95 20.37 -2.43
C ILE A 90 9.31 20.04 -3.79
N ALA A 91 10.09 20.09 -4.86
CA ALA A 91 9.60 19.74 -6.19
C ALA A 91 9.15 18.28 -6.24
N GLU A 92 9.90 17.37 -5.60
CA GLU A 92 9.50 15.96 -5.50
C GLU A 92 8.18 15.80 -4.75
N LEU A 93 8.02 16.51 -3.64
CA LEU A 93 6.78 16.46 -2.87
C LEU A 93 5.59 16.95 -3.68
N GLU A 94 5.76 18.05 -4.41
CA GLU A 94 4.70 18.59 -5.25
C GLU A 94 4.34 17.65 -6.38
N SER A 95 5.32 16.95 -6.95
CA SER A 95 5.09 16.03 -8.06
C SER A 95 4.31 14.79 -7.63
N LEU A 96 4.30 14.46 -6.35
CA LEU A 96 3.53 13.32 -5.85
C LEU A 96 2.03 13.60 -5.79
N ASP A 97 1.63 14.85 -5.86
CA ASP A 97 0.22 15.27 -5.86
C ASP A 97 -0.57 14.62 -4.71
N LEU A 98 -0.11 14.84 -3.53
CA LEU A 98 -0.72 14.25 -2.34
C LEU A 98 -1.73 15.15 -1.68
#